data_380ae3fc317f816ea62f87ef9adbc226
#
_entry.id   380ae3fc317f816ea62f87ef9adbc226
#
_cell.length_a   1.000
_cell.length_b   1.000
_cell.length_c   1.000
_cell.angle_alpha   90.00
_cell.angle_beta   90.00
_cell.angle_gamma   90.00
#
_symmetry.space_group_name_H-M   'P 1'
#
loop_
_entity.id
_entity.type
_entity.pdbx_description
1 polymer ?
#
loop_
_entity_poly.entity_id
_entity_poly.type
_entity_poly.pdbx_seq_one_letter_code
_entity_poly.pdbx_strand_id
1 'polypeptide(L)'
;VGMEELDEQDWVDAIEILCQSKADELILVGYEHVTSKDVWNCVSHKYEKEGIPPLHKLVNDILSLKATSFMNYLTMSALRGSTFE
;
A
#
# COMPACT_ATOMS: atom_id res chain seq x y z
N VAL A 1 21.85 -2.46 16.69
CA VAL A 1 21.46 -2.31 15.30
C VAL A 1 19.99 -2.65 15.17
N GLY A 2 19.28 -1.84 14.53
CA GLY A 2 17.87 -2.11 14.34
C GLY A 2 17.22 -1.03 13.54
N MET A 3 15.91 -1.07 13.52
CA MET A 3 15.13 -0.14 12.75
C MET A 3 15.32 1.29 13.21
N GLU A 4 15.64 1.47 14.49
CA GLU A 4 15.80 2.81 15.02
C GLU A 4 17.01 3.54 14.47
N GLU A 5 17.90 2.82 13.77
CA GLU A 5 19.06 3.46 13.17
C GLU A 5 18.78 3.97 11.76
N LEU A 6 17.63 3.66 11.22
CA LEU A 6 17.27 4.15 9.91
C LEU A 6 16.81 5.60 10.00
N ASP A 7 17.25 6.43 9.06
CA ASP A 7 16.72 7.77 9.01
C ASP A 7 15.42 7.77 8.22
N GLU A 8 14.83 8.95 8.09
CA GLU A 8 13.54 9.08 7.47
C GLU A 8 13.54 8.60 6.02
N GLN A 9 14.62 8.89 5.30
CA GLN A 9 14.71 8.50 3.89
C GLN A 9 14.82 6.99 3.74
N ASP A 10 15.55 6.35 4.65
CA ASP A 10 15.68 4.89 4.61
C ASP A 10 14.32 4.22 4.79
N TRP A 11 13.48 4.77 5.66
CA TRP A 11 12.15 4.23 5.87
C TRP A 11 11.27 4.39 4.64
N VAL A 12 11.35 5.55 3.99
CA VAL A 12 10.59 5.79 2.77
C VAL A 12 11.00 4.81 1.68
N ASP A 13 12.30 4.61 1.52
CA ASP A 13 12.81 3.67 0.52
C ASP A 13 12.34 2.25 0.81
N ALA A 14 12.40 1.84 2.09
CA ALA A 14 11.99 0.50 2.47
C ALA A 14 10.50 0.30 2.19
N ILE A 15 9.67 1.27 2.52
CA ILE A 15 8.24 1.19 2.28
C ILE A 15 7.96 1.10 0.77
N GLU A 16 8.68 1.88 -0.01
CA GLU A 16 8.49 1.86 -1.46
C GLU A 16 8.85 0.50 -2.05
N ILE A 17 9.94 -0.09 -1.57
CA ILE A 17 10.36 -1.42 -2.01
C ILE A 17 9.29 -2.45 -1.67
N LEU A 18 8.73 -2.38 -0.48
CA LEU A 18 7.69 -3.30 -0.07
C LEU A 18 6.43 -3.14 -0.93
N CYS A 19 6.05 -1.90 -1.19
CA CYS A 19 4.89 -1.64 -2.03
C CYS A 19 5.11 -2.13 -3.45
N GLN A 20 6.32 -1.96 -3.98
CA GLN A 20 6.63 -2.45 -5.31
C GLN A 20 6.59 -3.97 -5.36
N SER A 21 7.12 -4.62 -4.32
CA SER A 21 7.08 -6.07 -4.24
C SER A 21 5.65 -6.58 -4.23
N LYS A 22 4.79 -5.92 -3.46
CA LYS A 22 3.38 -6.30 -3.40
C LYS A 22 2.70 -6.04 -4.75
N ALA A 23 3.04 -4.94 -5.40
CA ALA A 23 2.49 -4.65 -6.72
C ALA A 23 2.86 -5.75 -7.72
N ASP A 24 4.12 -6.19 -7.69
CA ASP A 24 4.56 -7.28 -8.56
C ASP A 24 3.78 -8.55 -8.29
N GLU A 25 3.52 -8.83 -7.02
CA GLU A 25 2.74 -9.99 -6.63
C GLU A 25 1.32 -9.90 -7.18
N LEU A 26 0.71 -8.73 -7.09
CA LEU A 26 -0.65 -8.53 -7.58
C LEU A 26 -0.71 -8.65 -9.10
N ILE A 27 0.33 -8.20 -9.79
CA ILE A 27 0.40 -8.34 -11.24
C ILE A 27 0.40 -9.82 -11.62
N LEU A 28 1.13 -10.64 -10.85
CA LEU A 28 1.15 -12.08 -11.10
C LEU A 28 -0.22 -12.72 -10.90
N VAL A 29 -1.03 -12.14 -10.02
CA VAL A 29 -2.38 -12.65 -9.78
C VAL A 29 -3.35 -12.20 -10.88
N GLY A 30 -3.01 -11.17 -11.63
CA GLY A 30 -3.83 -10.74 -12.74
C GLY A 30 -4.14 -9.25 -12.83
N TYR A 31 -3.60 -8.46 -11.92
CA TYR A 31 -3.85 -7.01 -11.91
C TYR A 31 -2.74 -6.30 -12.68
N GLU A 32 -2.95 -6.04 -13.96
CA GLU A 32 -1.89 -5.69 -14.89
C GLU A 32 -1.28 -4.32 -14.70
N HIS A 33 -2.00 -3.38 -14.11
CA HIS A 33 -1.53 -2.00 -14.06
C HIS A 33 -1.30 -1.50 -12.65
N VAL A 34 -0.97 -2.40 -11.74
CA VAL A 34 -0.73 -2.03 -10.36
C VAL A 34 0.67 -1.47 -10.20
N THR A 35 0.78 -0.35 -9.53
CA THR A 35 2.08 0.26 -9.21
C THR A 35 2.27 0.28 -7.70
N SER A 36 3.50 0.56 -7.28
CA SER A 36 3.78 0.71 -5.85
C SER A 36 2.92 1.82 -5.24
N LYS A 37 2.66 2.87 -6.00
CA LYS A 37 1.82 3.96 -5.53
C LYS A 37 0.39 3.49 -5.27
N ASP A 38 -0.13 2.62 -6.14
CA ASP A 38 -1.47 2.07 -5.96
C ASP A 38 -1.54 1.27 -4.67
N VAL A 39 -0.52 0.46 -4.41
CA VAL A 39 -0.48 -0.34 -3.18
C VAL A 39 -0.44 0.59 -1.96
N TRP A 40 0.41 1.62 -2.02
CA TRP A 40 0.50 2.55 -0.91
C TRP A 40 -0.82 3.27 -0.67
N ASN A 41 -1.47 3.72 -1.74
CA ASN A 41 -2.75 4.40 -1.60
C ASN A 41 -3.79 3.49 -0.96
N CYS A 42 -3.78 2.22 -1.33
CA CYS A 42 -4.71 1.26 -0.76
C CYS A 42 -4.45 1.05 0.73
N VAL A 43 -3.20 0.85 1.10
CA VAL A 43 -2.85 0.58 2.49
C VAL A 43 -3.07 1.84 3.34
N SER A 44 -2.66 2.99 2.83
CA SER A 44 -2.72 4.22 3.61
C SER A 44 -4.14 4.76 3.74
N HIS A 45 -5.04 4.26 2.93
CA HIS A 45 -6.43 4.73 2.97
C HIS A 45 -7.03 4.64 4.38
N LYS A 46 -6.77 3.56 5.07
CA LYS A 46 -7.32 3.38 6.40
C LYS A 46 -6.64 4.26 7.45
N TYR A 47 -5.47 4.79 7.13
CA TYR A 47 -4.74 5.62 8.07
C TYR A 47 -5.25 7.06 8.07
N GLU A 48 -6.11 7.40 7.14
CA GLU A 48 -6.64 8.77 7.07
C GLU A 48 -7.39 9.15 8.33
N LYS A 49 -8.04 8.17 8.95
CA LYS A 49 -8.79 8.42 10.17
C LYS A 49 -7.99 8.13 11.43
N GLU A 50 -7.16 7.11 11.38
CA GLU A 50 -6.47 6.61 12.57
C GLU A 50 -5.06 7.13 12.71
N GLY A 51 -4.53 7.75 11.65
CA GLY A 51 -3.15 8.17 11.65
C GLY A 51 -2.22 7.04 11.23
N ILE A 52 -0.96 7.40 10.99
CA ILE A 52 0.02 6.43 10.51
C ILE A 52 0.49 5.57 11.69
N PRO A 53 0.45 4.25 11.55
CA PRO A 53 0.84 3.36 12.65
C PRO A 53 2.36 3.25 12.77
N PRO A 54 2.84 2.57 13.81
CA PRO A 54 4.26 2.27 13.92
C PRO A 54 4.76 1.49 12.70
N LEU A 55 6.06 1.58 12.43
CA LEU A 55 6.62 1.00 11.22
C LEU A 55 6.32 -0.50 11.09
N HIS A 56 6.46 -1.24 12.19
CA HIS A 56 6.26 -2.69 12.11
C HIS A 56 4.83 -3.04 11.69
N LYS A 57 3.86 -2.25 12.14
CA LYS A 57 2.48 -2.48 11.75
C LYS A 57 2.27 -2.10 10.27
N LEU A 58 2.89 -1.01 9.86
CA LEU A 58 2.82 -0.57 8.47
C LEU A 58 3.38 -1.63 7.53
N VAL A 59 4.55 -2.15 7.86
CA VAL A 59 5.17 -3.22 7.08
C VAL A 59 4.24 -4.43 7.02
N ASN A 60 3.69 -4.81 8.15
CA ASN A 60 2.80 -5.95 8.20
C ASN A 60 1.54 -5.71 7.35
N ASP A 61 1.01 -4.50 7.39
CA ASP A 61 -0.18 -4.18 6.60
C ASP A 61 0.10 -4.30 5.10
N ILE A 62 1.28 -3.87 4.67
CA ILE A 62 1.64 -3.99 3.26
C ILE A 62 1.80 -5.45 2.87
N LEU A 63 2.54 -6.20 3.68
CA LEU A 63 2.81 -7.60 3.35
C LEU A 63 1.55 -8.46 3.44
N SER A 64 0.60 -8.06 4.26
CA SER A 64 -0.63 -8.82 4.45
C SER A 64 -1.73 -8.44 3.48
N LEU A 65 -1.50 -7.44 2.65
CA LEU A 65 -2.54 -6.99 1.73
C LEU A 65 -2.91 -8.12 0.78
N LYS A 66 -4.19 -8.44 0.75
CA LYS A 66 -4.70 -9.51 -0.11
C LYS A 66 -5.25 -8.93 -1.40
N ALA A 67 -5.21 -9.72 -2.46
CA ALA A 67 -5.73 -9.29 -3.75
C ALA A 67 -7.20 -8.89 -3.65
N THR A 68 -7.99 -9.61 -2.86
CA THR A 68 -9.39 -9.28 -2.69
C THR A 68 -9.59 -7.91 -2.04
N SER A 69 -8.76 -7.61 -1.03
CA SER A 69 -8.85 -6.31 -0.37
C SER A 69 -8.45 -5.20 -1.32
N PHE A 70 -7.44 -5.42 -2.12
CA PHE A 70 -6.99 -4.45 -3.10
C PHE A 70 -8.09 -4.23 -4.15
N MET A 71 -8.72 -5.29 -4.60
CA MET A 71 -9.80 -5.18 -5.58
C MET A 71 -10.97 -4.38 -5.00
N ASN A 72 -11.32 -4.63 -3.75
CA ASN A 72 -12.40 -3.87 -3.11
C ASN A 72 -12.05 -2.39 -3.05
N TYR A 73 -10.81 -2.08 -2.73
CA TYR A 73 -10.37 -0.69 -2.70
C TYR A 73 -10.49 -0.04 -4.08
N LEU A 74 -10.07 -0.74 -5.12
CA LEU A 74 -10.15 -0.21 -6.48
C LEU A 74 -11.60 0.03 -6.88
N THR A 75 -12.48 -0.89 -6.54
CA THR A 75 -13.89 -0.75 -6.86
C THR A 75 -14.48 0.48 -6.18
N MET A 76 -14.19 0.67 -4.91
CA MET A 76 -14.68 1.83 -4.19
C MET A 76 -14.11 3.12 -4.76
N SER A 77 -12.83 3.12 -5.09
CA SER A 77 -12.20 4.29 -5.69
C SER A 77 -12.83 4.64 -7.03
N ALA A 78 -13.08 3.62 -7.84
CA ALA A 78 -13.69 3.83 -9.15
C ALA A 78 -15.09 4.41 -9.01
N LEU A 79 -15.87 3.92 -8.05
CA LEU A 79 -17.22 4.43 -7.83
C LEU A 79 -17.19 5.88 -7.39
N ARG A 80 -16.25 6.23 -6.53
CA ARG A 80 -16.12 7.62 -6.11
C ARG A 80 -15.66 8.50 -7.27
N GLY A 81 -14.66 8.01 -7.98
CA GLY A 81 -14.10 8.78 -9.09
C GLY A 81 -15.11 9.05 -10.16
N SER A 82 -15.96 8.08 -10.46
CA SER A 82 -16.93 8.25 -11.52
C SER A 82 -17.96 9.32 -11.20
N THR A 83 -18.13 9.66 -9.94
CA THR A 83 -19.10 10.71 -9.59
C THR A 83 -18.59 12.10 -9.87
N PHE A 84 -17.32 12.24 -10.15
CA PHE A 84 -16.71 13.56 -10.44
C PHE A 84 -16.70 13.89 -11.92
N GLU A 85 -17.01 12.93 -12.72
CA GLU A 85 -17.02 13.15 -14.19
C GLU A 85 -18.30 13.77 -14.67
#